data_e2a0a6f01eaec1b8fe29b2d7be2003b6
#
_entry.id   e2a0a6f01eaec1b8fe29b2d7be2003b6
#
_cell.length_a   1.000
_cell.length_b   1.000
_cell.length_c   1.000
_cell.angle_alpha   90.00
_cell.angle_beta   90.00
_cell.angle_gamma   90.00
#
_symmetry.space_group_name_H-M   'P 1'
#
loop_
_entity.id
_entity.type
_entity.pdbx_description
1 polymer ?
#
loop_
_entity_poly.entity_id
_entity_poly.type
_entity_poly.pdbx_seq_one_letter_code
_entity_poly.pdbx_strand_id
1 'polypeptide(L)'
;MPATKTPAKKAAPTPTAAKTDATLLLTRDHTEVHKLFKQYEKLADAEAAASDRQALAEEICTKLTIHATSEEEIFYPAAREAGVESDLLDEAEVEHASAKDLIAQIRAMTPDESLYDAKVKVLGEYIDHHVKEEEEEMFPKCRKSAMDLAALAAQLADRKASLMAEASEATV
;
A
#
# COMPACT_ATOMS: atom_id res chain seq x y z
N MET A 1 -2.33 59.66 -36.72
CA MET A 1 -1.62 58.94 -35.72
C MET A 1 -2.35 57.64 -35.54
N PRO A 2 -1.85 56.45 -36.03
CA PRO A 2 -2.51 55.16 -35.78
C PRO A 2 -2.05 54.58 -34.46
N ALA A 3 -3.01 54.11 -33.65
CA ALA A 3 -2.81 53.44 -32.40
C ALA A 3 -2.25 52.02 -32.61
N THR A 4 -1.11 51.71 -32.01
CA THR A 4 -0.49 50.38 -32.01
C THR A 4 -1.20 49.48 -31.05
N LYS A 5 -1.84 48.40 -31.57
CA LYS A 5 -2.38 47.30 -30.77
C LYS A 5 -1.23 46.38 -30.30
N THR A 6 -1.01 46.33 -28.99
CA THR A 6 -0.13 45.36 -28.35
C THR A 6 -0.80 43.97 -28.38
N PRO A 7 -0.12 42.88 -28.81
CA PRO A 7 -0.72 41.57 -28.79
C PRO A 7 -0.73 41.01 -27.35
N ALA A 8 -1.89 40.54 -26.91
CA ALA A 8 -2.08 39.86 -25.65
C ALA A 8 -1.24 38.56 -25.58
N LYS A 9 -0.39 38.46 -24.59
CA LYS A 9 0.44 37.28 -24.29
C LYS A 9 -0.47 36.12 -23.84
N LYS A 10 -0.56 35.11 -24.70
CA LYS A 10 -1.30 33.85 -24.42
C LYS A 10 -0.67 33.20 -23.21
N ALA A 11 -1.41 33.07 -22.09
CA ALA A 11 -0.97 32.36 -20.89
C ALA A 11 -0.70 30.90 -21.26
N ALA A 12 0.47 30.39 -20.83
CA ALA A 12 0.81 29.00 -20.96
C ALA A 12 -0.14 28.15 -20.07
N PRO A 13 -0.55 26.95 -20.49
CA PRO A 13 -1.39 26.11 -19.68
C PRO A 13 -0.63 25.73 -18.40
N THR A 14 -1.26 25.95 -17.27
CA THR A 14 -0.80 25.47 -15.96
C THR A 14 -0.62 23.94 -16.06
N PRO A 15 0.50 23.34 -15.59
CA PRO A 15 0.64 21.90 -15.59
C PRO A 15 -0.49 21.32 -14.76
N THR A 16 -1.36 20.54 -15.39
CA THR A 16 -2.39 19.75 -14.73
C THR A 16 -1.66 18.81 -13.79
N ALA A 17 -1.81 18.97 -12.48
CA ALA A 17 -1.34 17.99 -11.51
C ALA A 17 -1.85 16.62 -11.97
N ALA A 18 -0.96 15.66 -12.16
CA ALA A 18 -1.34 14.32 -12.53
C ALA A 18 -2.34 13.83 -11.48
N LYS A 19 -3.58 13.55 -11.91
CA LYS A 19 -4.61 13.06 -11.02
C LYS A 19 -4.10 11.75 -10.43
N THR A 20 -3.86 11.73 -9.13
CA THR A 20 -3.55 10.50 -8.40
C THR A 20 -4.79 9.62 -8.46
N ASP A 21 -4.66 8.41 -8.97
CA ASP A 21 -5.71 7.40 -8.93
C ASP A 21 -5.43 6.37 -7.83
N ALA A 22 -6.43 5.58 -7.48
CA ALA A 22 -6.35 4.59 -6.41
C ALA A 22 -5.23 3.57 -6.65
N THR A 23 -5.06 3.08 -7.88
CA THR A 23 -4.02 2.09 -8.20
C THR A 23 -2.62 2.66 -8.05
N LEU A 24 -2.41 3.93 -8.40
CA LEU A 24 -1.12 4.60 -8.22
C LEU A 24 -0.81 4.85 -6.73
N LEU A 25 -1.84 5.10 -5.92
CA LEU A 25 -1.68 5.27 -4.48
C LEU A 25 -1.27 3.93 -3.85
N LEU A 26 -1.94 2.84 -4.18
CA LEU A 26 -1.64 1.50 -3.69
C LEU A 26 -0.23 1.04 -4.14
N THR A 27 0.13 1.22 -5.42
CA THR A 27 1.49 0.93 -5.92
C THR A 27 2.60 1.68 -5.16
N ARG A 28 2.33 2.90 -4.68
CA ARG A 28 3.31 3.63 -3.84
C ARG A 28 3.50 2.95 -2.48
N ASP A 29 2.42 2.48 -1.86
CA ASP A 29 2.50 1.73 -0.61
C ASP A 29 3.30 0.43 -0.80
N HIS A 30 3.04 -0.33 -1.89
CA HIS A 30 3.81 -1.52 -2.25
C HIS A 30 5.30 -1.22 -2.35
N THR A 31 5.65 -0.15 -3.06
CA THR A 31 7.05 0.30 -3.22
C THR A 31 7.67 0.65 -1.86
N GLU A 32 6.92 1.28 -0.98
CA GLU A 32 7.40 1.68 0.35
C GLU A 32 7.65 0.44 1.21
N VAL A 33 6.68 -0.47 1.31
CA VAL A 33 6.79 -1.68 2.10
C VAL A 33 7.92 -2.59 1.58
N HIS A 34 8.05 -2.75 0.26
CA HIS A 34 9.16 -3.50 -0.33
C HIS A 34 10.53 -2.94 0.09
N LYS A 35 10.69 -1.60 0.16
CA LYS A 35 11.93 -0.98 0.67
C LYS A 35 12.19 -1.31 2.14
N LEU A 36 11.14 -1.34 2.96
CA LEU A 36 11.27 -1.69 4.38
C LEU A 36 11.68 -3.16 4.56
N PHE A 37 11.12 -4.09 3.78
CA PHE A 37 11.58 -5.48 3.78
C PHE A 37 13.06 -5.61 3.39
N LYS A 38 13.51 -4.88 2.38
CA LYS A 38 14.93 -4.84 1.99
C LYS A 38 15.85 -4.23 3.05
N GLN A 39 15.34 -3.30 3.84
CA GLN A 39 16.06 -2.77 5.00
C GLN A 39 16.12 -3.82 6.13
N TYR A 40 15.00 -4.54 6.35
CA TYR A 40 14.94 -5.59 7.34
C TYR A 40 15.93 -6.74 7.05
N GLU A 41 15.97 -7.21 5.80
CA GLU A 41 16.95 -8.21 5.36
C GLU A 41 18.39 -7.81 5.74
N LYS A 42 18.77 -6.54 5.50
CA LYS A 42 20.09 -6.02 5.85
C LYS A 42 20.36 -6.01 7.36
N LEU A 43 19.34 -5.68 8.17
CA LEU A 43 19.47 -5.71 9.62
C LEU A 43 19.63 -7.16 10.13
N ALA A 44 18.87 -8.09 9.58
CA ALA A 44 18.95 -9.50 9.93
C ALA A 44 20.32 -10.11 9.53
N ASP A 45 20.78 -9.85 8.30
CA ASP A 45 22.09 -10.32 7.79
C ASP A 45 23.26 -9.74 8.59
N ALA A 46 23.13 -8.52 9.08
CA ALA A 46 24.15 -7.86 9.90
C ALA A 46 24.06 -8.23 11.40
N GLU A 47 23.13 -9.12 11.79
CA GLU A 47 22.87 -9.46 13.19
C GLU A 47 22.67 -8.18 14.06
N ALA A 48 21.95 -7.20 13.50
CA ALA A 48 21.70 -5.92 14.18
C ALA A 48 20.94 -6.11 15.49
N ALA A 49 20.96 -5.08 16.33
CA ALA A 49 20.30 -5.11 17.64
C ALA A 49 18.83 -5.56 17.52
N ALA A 50 18.39 -6.38 18.49
CA ALA A 50 17.01 -6.86 18.54
C ALA A 50 15.98 -5.72 18.49
N SER A 51 16.27 -4.61 19.17
CA SER A 51 15.41 -3.42 19.16
C SER A 51 15.22 -2.82 17.77
N ASP A 52 16.27 -2.78 16.95
CA ASP A 52 16.22 -2.18 15.61
C ASP A 52 15.43 -3.09 14.66
N ARG A 53 15.64 -4.42 14.76
CA ARG A 53 14.86 -5.41 14.00
C ARG A 53 13.38 -5.37 14.39
N GLN A 54 13.09 -5.28 15.69
CA GLN A 54 11.71 -5.19 16.18
C GLN A 54 10.99 -3.93 15.71
N ALA A 55 11.65 -2.79 15.85
CA ALA A 55 11.07 -1.52 15.42
C ALA A 55 10.71 -1.52 13.93
N LEU A 56 11.60 -2.03 13.08
CA LEU A 56 11.36 -2.09 11.64
C LEU A 56 10.30 -3.14 11.27
N ALA A 57 10.28 -4.30 11.94
CA ALA A 57 9.24 -5.30 11.74
C ALA A 57 7.86 -4.75 12.12
N GLU A 58 7.74 -4.01 13.22
CA GLU A 58 6.48 -3.40 13.64
C GLU A 58 6.02 -2.30 12.65
N GLU A 59 6.94 -1.51 12.12
CA GLU A 59 6.63 -0.54 11.07
C GLU A 59 6.05 -1.25 9.82
N ILE A 60 6.69 -2.34 9.38
CA ILE A 60 6.20 -3.18 8.26
C ILE A 60 4.79 -3.71 8.56
N CYS A 61 4.62 -4.35 9.72
CA CYS A 61 3.34 -4.92 10.13
C CYS A 61 2.21 -3.88 10.19
N THR A 62 2.51 -2.69 10.71
CA THR A 62 1.55 -1.59 10.79
C THR A 62 1.15 -1.08 9.42
N LYS A 63 2.11 -0.85 8.52
CA LYS A 63 1.84 -0.39 7.16
C LYS A 63 1.02 -1.42 6.37
N LEU A 64 1.35 -2.70 6.46
CA LEU A 64 0.61 -3.79 5.82
C LEU A 64 -0.82 -3.89 6.37
N THR A 65 -1.00 -3.76 7.67
CA THR A 65 -2.33 -3.79 8.28
C THR A 65 -3.21 -2.64 7.76
N ILE A 66 -2.67 -1.43 7.71
CA ILE A 66 -3.39 -0.24 7.22
C ILE A 66 -3.73 -0.39 5.74
N HIS A 67 -2.78 -0.86 4.93
CA HIS A 67 -2.94 -1.07 3.50
C HIS A 67 -4.06 -2.10 3.23
N ALA A 68 -3.94 -3.32 3.75
CA ALA A 68 -4.92 -4.38 3.57
C ALA A 68 -6.33 -3.99 4.05
N THR A 69 -6.42 -3.32 5.22
CA THR A 69 -7.71 -2.84 5.73
C THR A 69 -8.34 -1.83 4.78
N SER A 70 -7.55 -0.92 4.20
CA SER A 70 -8.06 0.09 3.27
C SER A 70 -8.56 -0.53 1.97
N GLU A 71 -7.91 -1.58 1.48
CA GLU A 71 -8.34 -2.30 0.28
C GLU A 71 -9.61 -3.11 0.53
N GLU A 72 -9.67 -3.85 1.62
CA GLU A 72 -10.84 -4.66 2.00
C GLU A 72 -12.09 -3.81 2.27
N GLU A 73 -11.92 -2.61 2.84
CA GLU A 73 -13.05 -1.74 3.15
C GLU A 73 -13.51 -0.87 1.96
N ILE A 74 -12.61 -0.51 1.03
CA ILE A 74 -12.89 0.50 0.00
C ILE A 74 -12.62 -0.02 -1.42
N PHE A 75 -11.40 -0.52 -1.68
CA PHE A 75 -10.97 -0.81 -3.05
C PHE A 75 -11.61 -2.09 -3.61
N TYR A 76 -11.55 -3.20 -2.89
CA TYR A 76 -12.12 -4.48 -3.34
C TYR A 76 -13.65 -4.45 -3.49
N PRO A 77 -14.43 -3.84 -2.56
CA PRO A 77 -15.85 -3.67 -2.78
C PRO A 77 -16.19 -2.88 -4.05
N ALA A 78 -15.46 -1.80 -4.33
CA ALA A 78 -15.65 -1.01 -5.54
C ALA A 78 -15.25 -1.78 -6.81
N ALA A 79 -14.19 -2.61 -6.74
CA ALA A 79 -13.78 -3.47 -7.84
C ALA A 79 -14.85 -4.55 -8.13
N ARG A 80 -15.44 -5.19 -7.11
CA ARG A 80 -16.54 -6.15 -7.25
C ARG A 80 -17.76 -5.48 -7.89
N GLU A 81 -18.15 -4.31 -7.43
CA GLU A 81 -19.30 -3.57 -7.98
C GLU A 81 -19.07 -3.21 -9.46
N ALA A 82 -17.84 -2.90 -9.84
CA ALA A 82 -17.46 -2.60 -11.22
C ALA A 82 -17.29 -3.85 -12.11
N GLY A 83 -17.50 -5.06 -11.56
CA GLY A 83 -17.43 -6.31 -12.31
C GLY A 83 -16.01 -6.79 -12.61
N VAL A 84 -15.02 -6.41 -11.82
CA VAL A 84 -13.68 -7.02 -11.86
C VAL A 84 -13.79 -8.49 -11.43
N GLU A 85 -12.99 -9.35 -12.05
CA GLU A 85 -13.04 -10.81 -11.83
C GLU A 85 -13.04 -11.18 -10.36
N SER A 86 -14.08 -11.92 -9.93
CA SER A 86 -14.26 -12.30 -8.52
C SER A 86 -13.12 -13.17 -8.00
N ASP A 87 -12.59 -14.06 -8.84
CA ASP A 87 -11.54 -15.00 -8.44
C ASP A 87 -10.27 -14.28 -7.97
N LEU A 88 -9.86 -13.20 -8.65
CA LEU A 88 -8.72 -12.36 -8.22
C LEU A 88 -8.97 -11.68 -6.87
N LEU A 89 -10.19 -11.20 -6.65
CA LEU A 89 -10.56 -10.53 -5.39
C LEU A 89 -10.68 -11.53 -4.23
N ASP A 90 -11.20 -12.73 -4.50
CA ASP A 90 -11.31 -13.80 -3.51
C ASP A 90 -9.93 -14.32 -3.10
N GLU A 91 -9.01 -14.45 -4.07
CA GLU A 91 -7.61 -14.82 -3.82
C GLU A 91 -6.89 -13.77 -2.97
N ALA A 92 -7.00 -12.49 -3.32
CA ALA A 92 -6.44 -11.39 -2.55
C ALA A 92 -6.95 -11.36 -1.10
N GLU A 93 -8.24 -11.62 -0.86
CA GLU A 93 -8.80 -11.70 0.50
C GLU A 93 -8.19 -12.87 1.31
N VAL A 94 -7.95 -14.03 0.69
CA VAL A 94 -7.31 -15.19 1.34
C VAL A 94 -5.84 -14.90 1.65
N GLU A 95 -5.13 -14.25 0.74
CA GLU A 95 -3.74 -13.83 0.94
C GLU A 95 -3.62 -12.81 2.07
N HIS A 96 -4.52 -11.82 2.13
CA HIS A 96 -4.61 -10.87 3.24
C HIS A 96 -4.84 -11.56 4.58
N ALA A 97 -5.73 -12.56 4.64
CA ALA A 97 -5.97 -13.32 5.86
C ALA A 97 -4.70 -14.05 6.33
N SER A 98 -3.96 -14.65 5.37
CA SER A 98 -2.70 -15.35 5.64
C SER A 98 -1.60 -14.39 6.12
N ALA A 99 -1.50 -13.20 5.50
CA ALA A 99 -0.57 -12.16 5.91
C ALA A 99 -0.89 -11.62 7.31
N LYS A 100 -2.17 -11.40 7.62
CA LYS A 100 -2.62 -10.96 8.97
C LYS A 100 -2.29 -11.99 10.04
N ASP A 101 -2.41 -13.29 9.75
CA ASP A 101 -2.01 -14.34 10.69
C ASP A 101 -0.50 -14.32 10.95
N LEU A 102 0.33 -14.17 9.92
CA LEU A 102 1.78 -14.03 10.05
C LEU A 102 2.16 -12.75 10.83
N ILE A 103 1.50 -11.64 10.58
CA ILE A 103 1.68 -10.39 11.33
C ILE A 103 1.37 -10.60 12.82
N ALA A 104 0.26 -11.27 13.15
CA ALA A 104 -0.10 -11.57 14.53
C ALA A 104 0.96 -12.44 15.22
N GLN A 105 1.50 -13.44 14.51
CA GLN A 105 2.57 -14.29 15.03
C GLN A 105 3.87 -13.50 15.26
N ILE A 106 4.28 -12.61 14.33
CA ILE A 106 5.47 -11.77 14.48
C ILE A 106 5.32 -10.84 15.69
N ARG A 107 4.16 -10.20 15.85
CA ARG A 107 3.87 -9.32 16.99
C ARG A 107 3.85 -10.02 18.33
N ALA A 108 3.54 -11.31 18.35
CA ALA A 108 3.54 -12.14 19.58
C ALA A 108 4.93 -12.65 19.98
N MET A 109 5.96 -12.42 19.15
CA MET A 109 7.32 -12.89 19.37
C MET A 109 8.28 -11.75 19.71
N THR A 110 9.44 -12.14 20.25
CA THR A 110 10.60 -11.24 20.39
C THR A 110 11.65 -11.56 19.32
N PRO A 111 12.47 -10.58 18.89
CA PRO A 111 13.47 -10.78 17.83
C PRO A 111 14.55 -11.82 18.13
N ASP A 112 14.74 -12.17 19.39
CA ASP A 112 15.72 -13.17 19.82
C ASP A 112 15.17 -14.61 19.76
N GLU A 113 13.86 -14.77 19.51
CA GLU A 113 13.27 -16.07 19.36
C GLU A 113 13.60 -16.69 17.99
N SER A 114 13.83 -18.00 18.00
CA SER A 114 14.01 -18.74 16.76
C SER A 114 12.81 -18.54 15.83
N LEU A 115 13.03 -18.39 14.54
CA LEU A 115 12.03 -18.17 13.50
C LEU A 115 11.48 -16.73 13.39
N TYR A 116 11.84 -15.78 14.25
CA TYR A 116 11.38 -14.40 14.13
C TYR A 116 11.74 -13.81 12.75
N ASP A 117 13.04 -13.79 12.42
CA ASP A 117 13.52 -13.26 11.14
C ASP A 117 12.99 -14.07 9.94
N ALA A 118 12.85 -15.39 10.10
CA ALA A 118 12.28 -16.25 9.08
C ALA A 118 10.81 -15.92 8.80
N LYS A 119 10.01 -15.58 9.82
CA LYS A 119 8.62 -15.17 9.64
C LYS A 119 8.50 -13.82 8.93
N VAL A 120 9.35 -12.84 9.29
CA VAL A 120 9.38 -11.54 8.60
C VAL A 120 9.77 -11.74 7.12
N LYS A 121 10.75 -12.60 6.85
CA LYS A 121 11.13 -12.94 5.48
C LYS A 121 9.99 -13.60 4.70
N VAL A 122 9.35 -14.61 5.26
CA VAL A 122 8.21 -15.29 4.62
C VAL A 122 7.06 -14.34 4.39
N LEU A 123 6.77 -13.43 5.34
CA LEU A 123 5.77 -12.37 5.12
C LEU A 123 6.13 -11.52 3.89
N GLY A 124 7.40 -11.14 3.73
CA GLY A 124 7.86 -10.39 2.55
C GLY A 124 7.65 -11.16 1.25
N GLU A 125 7.94 -12.46 1.22
CA GLU A 125 7.72 -13.32 0.05
C GLU A 125 6.23 -13.45 -0.31
N TYR A 126 5.35 -13.54 0.70
CA TYR A 126 3.89 -13.52 0.50
C TYR A 126 3.41 -12.19 -0.09
N ILE A 127 3.88 -11.08 0.46
CA ILE A 127 3.50 -9.74 -0.01
C ILE A 127 4.03 -9.49 -1.43
N ASP A 128 5.24 -9.91 -1.76
CA ASP A 128 5.79 -9.78 -3.11
C ASP A 128 4.95 -10.54 -4.15
N HIS A 129 4.41 -11.72 -3.78
CA HIS A 129 3.51 -12.50 -4.64
C HIS A 129 2.18 -11.76 -4.86
N HIS A 130 1.51 -11.41 -3.78
CA HIS A 130 0.26 -10.67 -3.78
C HIS A 130 0.33 -9.36 -4.59
N VAL A 131 1.33 -8.53 -4.32
CA VAL A 131 1.56 -7.26 -5.03
C VAL A 131 1.73 -7.47 -6.53
N LYS A 132 2.42 -8.53 -6.93
CA LYS A 132 2.59 -8.86 -8.33
C LYS A 132 1.27 -9.14 -9.02
N GLU A 133 0.40 -9.91 -8.42
CA GLU A 133 -0.92 -10.23 -8.98
C GLU A 133 -1.82 -8.99 -9.06
N GLU A 134 -1.80 -8.15 -8.04
CA GLU A 134 -2.52 -6.89 -8.08
C GLU A 134 -2.03 -5.97 -9.19
N GLU A 135 -0.72 -5.72 -9.26
CA GLU A 135 -0.16 -4.76 -10.21
C GLU A 135 -0.20 -5.26 -11.65
N GLU A 136 0.01 -6.56 -11.88
CA GLU A 136 0.07 -7.14 -13.22
C GLU A 136 -1.31 -7.58 -13.74
N GLU A 137 -2.27 -7.94 -12.86
CA GLU A 137 -3.56 -8.49 -13.28
C GLU A 137 -4.76 -7.66 -12.81
N MET A 138 -4.90 -7.36 -11.53
CA MET A 138 -6.05 -6.69 -10.96
C MET A 138 -6.12 -5.21 -11.35
N PHE A 139 -5.06 -4.44 -11.11
CA PHE A 139 -5.06 -2.99 -11.38
C PHE A 139 -5.27 -2.65 -12.87
N PRO A 140 -4.70 -3.39 -13.85
CA PRO A 140 -5.03 -3.16 -15.25
C PRO A 140 -6.51 -3.37 -15.58
N LYS A 141 -7.21 -4.31 -14.91
CA LYS A 141 -8.64 -4.54 -15.07
C LYS A 141 -9.46 -3.43 -14.41
N CYS A 142 -9.06 -3.00 -13.20
CA CYS A 142 -9.66 -1.84 -12.53
C CYS A 142 -9.60 -0.56 -13.38
N ARG A 143 -8.45 -0.28 -14.00
CA ARG A 143 -8.28 0.89 -14.89
C ARG A 143 -9.15 0.84 -16.15
N LYS A 144 -9.56 -0.35 -16.60
CA LYS A 144 -10.43 -0.55 -17.76
C LYS A 144 -11.91 -0.61 -17.39
N SER A 145 -12.23 -0.72 -16.11
CA SER A 145 -13.59 -0.80 -15.59
C SER A 145 -14.25 0.57 -15.44
N ALA A 146 -15.48 0.59 -14.91
CA ALA A 146 -16.22 1.82 -14.63
C ALA A 146 -15.86 2.45 -13.25
N MET A 147 -14.80 2.01 -12.57
CA MET A 147 -14.40 2.54 -11.28
C MET A 147 -13.99 4.03 -11.37
N ASP A 148 -14.47 4.86 -10.47
CA ASP A 148 -13.92 6.21 -10.27
C ASP A 148 -12.65 6.16 -9.41
N LEU A 149 -11.54 5.81 -10.05
CA LEU A 149 -10.25 5.65 -9.38
C LEU A 149 -9.73 6.93 -8.71
N ALA A 150 -10.16 8.11 -9.18
CA ALA A 150 -9.78 9.38 -8.56
C ALA A 150 -10.55 9.63 -7.25
N ALA A 151 -11.86 9.35 -7.23
CA ALA A 151 -12.65 9.42 -6.01
C ALA A 151 -12.21 8.37 -4.98
N LEU A 152 -11.92 7.15 -5.43
CA LEU A 152 -11.40 6.08 -4.57
C LEU A 152 -10.02 6.43 -3.97
N ALA A 153 -9.14 7.09 -4.71
CA ALA A 153 -7.86 7.56 -4.17
C ALA A 153 -8.04 8.52 -2.98
N ALA A 154 -9.02 9.42 -3.04
CA ALA A 154 -9.33 10.32 -1.93
C ALA A 154 -9.85 9.55 -0.71
N GLN A 155 -10.79 8.61 -0.90
CA GLN A 155 -11.34 7.79 0.18
C GLN A 155 -10.25 6.93 0.85
N LEU A 156 -9.38 6.29 0.05
CA LEU A 156 -8.25 5.52 0.56
C LEU A 156 -7.29 6.38 1.38
N ALA A 157 -6.96 7.59 0.89
CA ALA A 157 -6.07 8.50 1.61
C ALA A 157 -6.65 8.93 2.96
N ASP A 158 -7.94 9.26 3.01
CA ASP A 158 -8.64 9.65 4.24
C ASP A 158 -8.71 8.47 5.23
N ARG A 159 -9.03 7.25 4.74
CA ARG A 159 -9.10 6.06 5.61
C ARG A 159 -7.74 5.70 6.17
N LYS A 160 -6.68 5.72 5.35
CA LYS A 160 -5.30 5.48 5.81
C LYS A 160 -4.88 6.48 6.88
N ALA A 161 -5.21 7.75 6.72
CA ALA A 161 -4.92 8.76 7.74
C ALA A 161 -5.61 8.46 9.08
N SER A 162 -6.87 8.02 9.04
CA SER A 162 -7.61 7.60 10.24
C SER A 162 -6.97 6.38 10.91
N LEU A 163 -6.65 5.34 10.13
CA LEU A 163 -6.01 4.12 10.65
C LEU A 163 -4.62 4.39 11.23
N MET A 164 -3.85 5.31 10.65
CA MET A 164 -2.55 5.72 11.20
C MET A 164 -2.71 6.44 12.55
N ALA A 165 -3.73 7.29 12.69
CA ALA A 165 -4.03 7.96 13.96
C ALA A 165 -4.42 6.94 15.03
N GLU A 166 -5.33 6.00 14.70
CA GLU A 166 -5.75 4.91 15.59
C GLU A 166 -4.55 4.05 16.05
N ALA A 167 -3.64 3.68 15.12
CA ALA A 167 -2.44 2.91 15.44
C ALA A 167 -1.48 3.67 16.37
N SER A 168 -1.35 4.98 16.20
CA SER A 168 -0.51 5.82 17.06
C SER A 168 -1.06 5.95 18.48
N GLU A 169 -2.38 6.03 18.65
CA GLU A 169 -3.03 6.09 19.96
C GLU A 169 -2.93 4.76 20.71
N ALA A 170 -2.97 3.63 20.01
CA ALA A 170 -2.85 2.30 20.62
C ALA A 170 -1.43 1.99 21.16
N THR A 171 -0.42 2.78 20.77
CA THR A 171 0.98 2.57 21.16
C THR A 171 1.39 3.43 22.39
N VAL A 172 0.51 4.30 22.90
CA VAL A 172 0.72 5.15 24.08
C VAL A 172 0.12 4.50 25.32
#